data_ba3a9214e6b56f99c62978248c88d695
#
_entry.id   ba3a9214e6b56f99c62978248c88d695
#
_cell.length_a   1.000
_cell.length_b   1.000
_cell.length_c   1.000
_cell.angle_alpha   90.00
_cell.angle_beta   90.00
_cell.angle_gamma   90.00
#
_symmetry.space_group_name_H-M   'P 1'
#
loop_
_entity.id
_entity.type
_entity.pdbx_description
1 polymer ?
#
loop_
_entity_poly.entity_id
_entity_poly.type
_entity_poly.pdbx_seq_one_letter_code
_entity_poly.pdbx_strand_id
1 'polypeptide(L)'
;LAQGGTAVGTGINCPKNFDIIFCKNLSKITKKKYKPLKNKFEGIASHDSIVNLSGTLNTLANSLLKISNDIRFLASGPRSGLGELILPEKEPGSSIMPGKINPTQIEALSMVCTQIIGNHLTITIAGSQGHFELNAFKPVILQNIVQSINLLSDSINSFVKNCLKGIKP
;
A
#
# COMPACT_ATOMS: atom_id res chain seq x y z
N LEU A 1 4.18 20.21 5.72
CA LEU A 1 3.02 20.15 6.58
C LEU A 1 2.23 21.45 6.54
N ALA A 2 0.89 21.38 6.58
CA ALA A 2 -0.01 22.55 6.55
C ALA A 2 -0.23 23.18 7.95
N GLN A 3 0.64 22.86 8.91
CA GLN A 3 0.55 23.42 10.27
C GLN A 3 0.66 24.93 10.25
N GLY A 4 -0.12 25.60 11.07
CA GLY A 4 -0.25 27.06 11.08
C GLY A 4 -1.21 27.63 10.04
N GLY A 5 -1.85 26.79 9.20
CA GLY A 5 -2.88 27.24 8.26
C GLY A 5 -4.22 27.57 8.91
N THR A 6 -4.38 27.27 10.19
CA THR A 6 -5.63 27.41 10.95
C THR A 6 -6.78 26.59 10.32
N ALA A 7 -8.01 27.09 10.24
CA ALA A 7 -9.14 26.28 9.78
C ALA A 7 -9.09 25.96 8.27
N VAL A 8 -8.71 26.95 7.45
CA VAL A 8 -8.87 26.87 5.98
C VAL A 8 -7.59 27.17 5.18
N GLY A 9 -6.48 27.43 5.85
CA GLY A 9 -5.20 27.73 5.19
C GLY A 9 -4.76 29.19 5.25
N THR A 10 -5.58 30.10 5.79
CA THR A 10 -5.29 31.54 5.86
C THR A 10 -4.19 31.89 6.86
N GLY A 11 -4.01 31.06 7.90
CA GLY A 11 -3.12 31.36 9.02
C GLY A 11 -3.61 32.52 9.94
N ILE A 12 -4.87 32.89 9.86
CA ILE A 12 -5.45 33.94 10.70
C ILE A 12 -5.24 33.60 12.18
N ASN A 13 -4.73 34.56 12.95
CA ASN A 13 -4.40 34.45 14.37
C ASN A 13 -3.32 33.37 14.68
N CYS A 14 -2.62 32.85 13.69
CA CYS A 14 -1.49 31.98 13.94
C CYS A 14 -0.28 32.79 14.43
N PRO A 15 0.43 32.37 15.50
CA PRO A 15 1.66 33.01 15.93
C PRO A 15 2.72 33.01 14.81
N LYS A 16 3.50 34.08 14.75
CA LYS A 16 4.58 34.22 13.76
C LYS A 16 5.57 33.05 13.87
N ASN A 17 5.93 32.47 12.75
CA ASN A 17 6.85 31.33 12.65
C ASN A 17 6.38 30.02 13.33
N PHE A 18 5.11 29.91 13.70
CA PHE A 18 4.59 28.70 14.33
C PHE A 18 4.86 27.44 13.49
N ASP A 19 4.62 27.48 12.18
CA ASP A 19 4.82 26.39 11.25
C ASP A 19 6.29 25.94 11.16
N ILE A 20 7.22 26.89 11.16
CA ILE A 20 8.67 26.62 11.14
C ILE A 20 9.09 25.96 12.45
N ILE A 21 8.67 26.52 13.58
CA ILE A 21 9.00 26.01 14.92
C ILE A 21 8.40 24.60 15.11
N PHE A 22 7.14 24.42 14.70
CA PHE A 22 6.47 23.12 14.75
C PHE A 22 7.24 22.07 13.94
N CYS A 23 7.55 22.35 12.67
CA CYS A 23 8.30 21.42 11.81
C CYS A 23 9.70 21.11 12.36
N LYS A 24 10.39 22.09 12.95
CA LYS A 24 11.69 21.92 13.59
C LYS A 24 11.59 20.96 14.79
N ASN A 25 10.62 21.16 15.67
CA ASN A 25 10.43 20.31 16.85
C ASN A 25 10.00 18.88 16.44
N LEU A 26 9.05 18.74 15.52
CA LEU A 26 8.65 17.44 15.00
C LEU A 26 9.81 16.70 14.35
N SER A 27 10.67 17.43 13.62
CA SER A 27 11.86 16.83 13.01
C SER A 27 12.86 16.31 14.05
N LYS A 28 13.01 16.99 15.19
CA LYS A 28 13.85 16.53 16.30
C LYS A 28 13.30 15.27 16.97
N ILE A 29 11.98 15.25 17.24
CA ILE A 29 11.31 14.11 17.92
C ILE A 29 11.35 12.86 17.05
N THR A 30 11.01 13.00 15.77
CA THR A 30 10.86 11.85 14.85
C THR A 30 12.15 11.47 14.14
N LYS A 31 13.20 12.28 14.25
CA LYS A 31 14.47 12.16 13.49
C LYS A 31 14.27 12.18 11.97
N LYS A 32 13.16 12.75 11.49
CA LYS A 32 12.81 12.92 10.07
C LYS A 32 12.73 14.39 9.73
N LYS A 33 13.00 14.77 8.47
CA LYS A 33 12.93 16.17 8.02
C LYS A 33 11.50 16.53 7.64
N TYR A 34 10.95 17.52 8.32
CA TYR A 34 9.67 18.15 7.99
C TYR A 34 9.87 19.61 7.62
N LYS A 35 9.06 20.07 6.67
CA LYS A 35 9.04 21.49 6.24
C LYS A 35 7.61 21.98 6.21
N PRO A 36 7.38 23.27 6.50
CA PRO A 36 6.07 23.87 6.30
C PRO A 36 5.75 23.92 4.81
N LEU A 37 4.47 23.72 4.47
CA LEU A 37 3.97 23.96 3.12
C LEU A 37 3.87 25.48 2.88
N LYS A 38 4.23 25.90 1.67
CA LYS A 38 4.06 27.28 1.23
C LYS A 38 2.57 27.63 1.06
N ASN A 39 1.84 26.75 0.39
CA ASN A 39 0.40 26.87 0.22
C ASN A 39 -0.32 25.95 1.24
N LYS A 40 -0.84 26.57 2.29
CA LYS A 40 -1.55 25.82 3.34
C LYS A 40 -3.00 25.52 2.97
N PHE A 41 -3.59 26.26 2.04
CA PHE A 41 -4.91 25.96 1.49
C PHE A 41 -4.90 24.59 0.81
N GLU A 42 -3.97 24.38 -0.12
CA GLU A 42 -3.78 23.08 -0.80
C GLU A 42 -3.52 21.95 0.20
N GLY A 43 -2.64 22.18 1.18
CA GLY A 43 -2.29 21.14 2.16
C GLY A 43 -3.42 20.76 3.14
N ILE A 44 -4.52 21.53 3.21
CA ILE A 44 -5.71 21.24 4.01
C ILE A 44 -6.80 20.62 3.12
N ALA A 45 -6.97 21.13 1.91
CA ALA A 45 -8.05 20.77 1.01
C ALA A 45 -7.71 19.61 0.07
N SER A 46 -6.43 19.42 -0.29
CA SER A 46 -5.99 18.46 -1.29
C SER A 46 -5.18 17.31 -0.69
N HIS A 47 -5.25 16.15 -1.36
CA HIS A 47 -4.51 14.93 -0.99
C HIS A 47 -3.78 14.30 -2.19
N ASP A 48 -3.45 15.09 -3.20
CA ASP A 48 -2.87 14.64 -4.47
C ASP A 48 -1.61 13.80 -4.29
N SER A 49 -0.75 14.17 -3.34
CA SER A 49 0.47 13.42 -3.03
C SER A 49 0.18 12.00 -2.52
N ILE A 50 -0.89 11.83 -1.73
CA ILE A 50 -1.31 10.50 -1.23
C ILE A 50 -1.99 9.70 -2.33
N VAL A 51 -2.81 10.33 -3.16
CA VAL A 51 -3.42 9.69 -4.34
C VAL A 51 -2.32 9.18 -5.29
N ASN A 52 -1.30 9.98 -5.55
CA ASN A 52 -0.16 9.58 -6.38
C ASN A 52 0.64 8.43 -5.76
N LEU A 53 0.93 8.48 -4.45
CA LEU A 53 1.57 7.37 -3.73
C LEU A 53 0.73 6.09 -3.85
N SER A 54 -0.57 6.19 -3.64
CA SER A 54 -1.49 5.06 -3.79
C SER A 54 -1.51 4.50 -5.21
N GLY A 55 -1.44 5.35 -6.24
CA GLY A 55 -1.31 4.95 -7.64
C GLY A 55 -0.02 4.16 -7.90
N THR A 56 1.08 4.56 -7.27
CA THR A 56 2.35 3.82 -7.35
C THR A 56 2.26 2.44 -6.70
N LEU A 57 1.62 2.34 -5.52
CA LEU A 57 1.36 1.05 -4.87
C LEU A 57 0.42 0.17 -5.69
N ASN A 58 -0.59 0.76 -6.34
CA ASN A 58 -1.47 0.06 -7.28
C ASN A 58 -0.71 -0.51 -8.48
N THR A 59 0.21 0.25 -9.06
CA THR A 59 1.07 -0.24 -10.15
C THR A 59 1.93 -1.42 -9.69
N LEU A 60 2.52 -1.33 -8.50
CA LEU A 60 3.28 -2.44 -7.90
C LEU A 60 2.40 -3.67 -7.68
N ALA A 61 1.19 -3.49 -7.15
CA ALA A 61 0.26 -4.60 -6.93
C ALA A 61 -0.12 -5.30 -8.25
N ASN A 62 -0.37 -4.56 -9.32
CA ASN A 62 -0.64 -5.13 -10.65
C ASN A 62 0.55 -5.95 -11.17
N SER A 63 1.78 -5.46 -11.02
CA SER A 63 2.99 -6.18 -11.42
C SER A 63 3.18 -7.47 -10.62
N LEU A 64 2.97 -7.43 -9.31
CA LEU A 64 3.06 -8.59 -8.44
C LEU A 64 1.96 -9.63 -8.73
N LEU A 65 0.75 -9.16 -9.02
CA LEU A 65 -0.36 -10.04 -9.41
C LEU A 65 -0.03 -10.79 -10.71
N LYS A 66 0.53 -10.09 -11.69
CA LYS A 66 0.98 -10.71 -12.95
C LYS A 66 2.07 -11.75 -12.69
N ILE A 67 3.11 -11.43 -11.93
CA ILE A 67 4.20 -12.33 -11.60
C ILE A 67 3.68 -13.57 -10.85
N SER A 68 2.81 -13.38 -9.87
CA SER A 68 2.25 -14.47 -9.07
C SER A 68 1.41 -15.43 -9.93
N ASN A 69 0.61 -14.89 -10.85
CA ASN A 69 -0.19 -15.71 -11.77
C ASN A 69 0.68 -16.50 -12.75
N ASP A 70 1.76 -15.92 -13.28
CA ASP A 70 2.69 -16.64 -14.14
C ASP A 70 3.34 -17.81 -13.40
N ILE A 71 3.87 -17.58 -12.21
CA ILE A 71 4.49 -18.62 -11.39
C ILE A 71 3.46 -19.73 -11.08
N ARG A 72 2.23 -19.35 -10.73
CA ARG A 72 1.16 -20.33 -10.49
C ARG A 72 0.87 -21.17 -11.72
N PHE A 73 0.81 -20.56 -12.89
CA PHE A 73 0.51 -21.26 -14.14
C PHE A 73 1.64 -22.17 -14.57
N LEU A 74 2.90 -21.73 -14.48
CA LEU A 74 4.07 -22.54 -14.76
C LEU A 74 4.20 -23.74 -13.80
N ALA A 75 3.76 -23.60 -12.56
CA ALA A 75 3.75 -24.65 -11.56
C ALA A 75 2.50 -25.55 -11.59
N SER A 76 1.62 -25.38 -12.57
CA SER A 76 0.39 -26.17 -12.68
C SER A 76 0.68 -27.62 -13.08
N GLY A 77 -0.01 -28.56 -12.47
CA GLY A 77 0.15 -29.98 -12.72
C GLY A 77 -0.21 -30.82 -11.48
N PRO A 78 0.28 -32.03 -11.34
CA PRO A 78 1.35 -32.72 -12.12
C PRO A 78 0.88 -33.38 -13.40
N ARG A 79 -0.39 -33.73 -13.55
CA ARG A 79 -0.85 -34.54 -14.72
C ARG A 79 -1.40 -33.67 -15.85
N SER A 80 -2.05 -32.57 -15.50
CA SER A 80 -2.65 -31.62 -16.44
C SER A 80 -2.19 -30.22 -16.07
N GLY A 81 -1.20 -29.69 -16.76
CA GLY A 81 -0.61 -28.40 -16.51
C GLY A 81 0.76 -28.28 -17.18
N LEU A 82 1.42 -27.16 -16.99
CA LEU A 82 2.74 -26.94 -17.61
C LEU A 82 3.85 -27.68 -16.88
N GLY A 83 3.83 -27.70 -15.55
CA GLY A 83 4.79 -28.43 -14.73
C GLY A 83 6.25 -28.01 -14.89
N GLU A 84 6.50 -26.77 -15.33
CA GLU A 84 7.84 -26.22 -15.56
C GLU A 84 8.50 -25.70 -14.29
N LEU A 85 7.72 -25.46 -13.23
CA LEU A 85 8.21 -25.03 -11.94
C LEU A 85 7.69 -25.93 -10.83
N ILE A 86 8.58 -26.26 -9.88
CA ILE A 86 8.23 -26.94 -8.65
C ILE A 86 8.23 -25.92 -7.51
N LEU A 87 7.08 -25.74 -6.87
CA LEU A 87 6.93 -24.87 -5.71
C LEU A 87 7.37 -25.60 -4.43
N PRO A 88 7.92 -24.87 -3.44
CA PRO A 88 8.25 -25.46 -2.15
C PRO A 88 6.99 -25.87 -1.39
N GLU A 89 6.98 -27.08 -0.89
CA GLU A 89 5.94 -27.56 0.03
C GLU A 89 6.09 -26.90 1.39
N LYS A 90 5.10 -26.12 1.81
CA LYS A 90 5.10 -25.46 3.12
C LYS A 90 3.96 -25.92 4.02
N GLU A 91 2.87 -26.40 3.42
CA GLU A 91 1.65 -26.77 4.12
C GLU A 91 1.02 -27.99 3.46
N PRO A 92 0.37 -28.89 4.21
CA PRO A 92 -0.43 -29.95 3.62
C PRO A 92 -1.55 -29.33 2.76
N GLY A 93 -1.61 -29.73 1.50
CA GLY A 93 -2.61 -29.18 0.57
C GLY A 93 -4.02 -29.69 0.80
N SER A 94 -4.17 -30.84 1.47
CA SER A 94 -5.45 -31.47 1.77
C SER A 94 -5.28 -32.57 2.81
N SER A 95 -6.27 -32.76 3.67
CA SER A 95 -6.31 -33.90 4.60
C SER A 95 -6.74 -35.24 3.94
N ILE A 96 -7.38 -35.14 2.78
CA ILE A 96 -7.95 -36.31 2.06
C ILE A 96 -7.24 -36.65 0.74
N MET A 97 -6.35 -35.79 0.28
CA MET A 97 -5.59 -35.98 -0.97
C MET A 97 -4.09 -35.98 -0.68
N PRO A 98 -3.46 -37.14 -0.48
CA PRO A 98 -2.02 -37.22 -0.25
C PRO A 98 -1.23 -36.59 -1.39
N GLY A 99 -0.17 -35.86 -1.05
CA GLY A 99 0.72 -35.22 -2.03
C GLY A 99 0.14 -33.99 -2.74
N LYS A 100 -1.04 -33.49 -2.35
CA LYS A 100 -1.56 -32.24 -2.89
C LYS A 100 -0.77 -31.06 -2.32
N ILE A 101 -0.25 -30.22 -3.21
CA ILE A 101 0.43 -28.97 -2.89
C ILE A 101 -0.45 -27.82 -3.35
N ASN A 102 -0.83 -26.92 -2.45
CA ASN A 102 -1.53 -25.70 -2.80
C ASN A 102 -0.53 -24.54 -2.91
N PRO A 103 -0.67 -23.64 -3.90
CA PRO A 103 0.19 -22.47 -4.05
C PRO A 103 -0.23 -21.34 -3.10
N THR A 104 -0.30 -21.63 -1.79
CA THR A 104 -0.91 -20.75 -0.77
C THR A 104 -0.27 -19.37 -0.69
N GLN A 105 1.04 -19.27 -0.88
CA GLN A 105 1.75 -18.01 -0.87
C GLN A 105 1.42 -17.13 -2.09
N ILE A 106 1.19 -17.75 -3.23
CA ILE A 106 0.76 -17.07 -4.46
C ILE A 106 -0.68 -16.59 -4.32
N GLU A 107 -1.55 -17.43 -3.75
CA GLU A 107 -2.95 -17.08 -3.50
C GLU A 107 -3.06 -15.92 -2.51
N ALA A 108 -2.30 -15.96 -1.42
CA ALA A 108 -2.24 -14.89 -0.43
C ALA A 108 -1.77 -13.56 -1.07
N LEU A 109 -0.69 -13.58 -1.85
CA LEU A 109 -0.19 -12.39 -2.54
C LEU A 109 -1.23 -11.85 -3.53
N SER A 110 -1.92 -12.72 -4.26
CA SER A 110 -2.96 -12.33 -5.23
C SER A 110 -4.15 -11.64 -4.53
N MET A 111 -4.59 -12.17 -3.38
CA MET A 111 -5.65 -11.55 -2.56
C MET A 111 -5.23 -10.19 -2.02
N VAL A 112 -3.98 -10.06 -1.55
CA VAL A 112 -3.42 -8.77 -1.09
C VAL A 112 -3.39 -7.76 -2.24
N CYS A 113 -2.91 -8.14 -3.43
CA CYS A 113 -2.91 -7.26 -4.59
C CYS A 113 -4.31 -6.77 -4.96
N THR A 114 -5.30 -7.66 -4.91
CA THR A 114 -6.71 -7.32 -5.15
C THR A 114 -7.22 -6.30 -4.13
N GLN A 115 -6.89 -6.48 -2.84
CA GLN A 115 -7.27 -5.53 -1.79
C GLN A 115 -6.65 -4.16 -2.02
N ILE A 116 -5.39 -4.08 -2.45
CA ILE A 116 -4.70 -2.82 -2.71
C ILE A 116 -5.31 -2.06 -3.89
N ILE A 117 -5.73 -2.77 -4.94
CA ILE A 117 -6.46 -2.16 -6.06
C ILE A 117 -7.77 -1.52 -5.55
N GLY A 118 -8.51 -2.21 -4.69
CA GLY A 118 -9.71 -1.66 -4.04
C GLY A 118 -9.41 -0.45 -3.14
N ASN A 119 -8.35 -0.50 -2.36
CA ASN A 119 -7.89 0.61 -1.51
C ASN A 119 -7.50 1.84 -2.36
N HIS A 120 -6.84 1.62 -3.50
CA HIS A 120 -6.48 2.70 -4.42
C HIS A 120 -7.73 3.40 -4.97
N LEU A 121 -8.75 2.67 -5.37
CA LEU A 121 -10.01 3.25 -5.81
C LEU A 121 -10.65 4.09 -4.69
N THR A 122 -10.69 3.57 -3.47
CA THR A 122 -11.19 4.28 -2.30
C THR A 122 -10.43 5.58 -2.05
N ILE A 123 -9.09 5.54 -2.09
CA ILE A 123 -8.24 6.73 -1.90
C ILE A 123 -8.45 7.75 -3.02
N THR A 124 -8.59 7.31 -4.26
CA THR A 124 -8.82 8.18 -5.43
C THR A 124 -10.15 8.93 -5.27
N ILE A 125 -11.23 8.21 -4.94
CA ILE A 125 -12.55 8.83 -4.70
C ILE A 125 -12.49 9.77 -3.49
N ALA A 126 -11.88 9.33 -2.38
CA ALA A 126 -11.76 10.14 -1.17
C ALA A 126 -10.90 11.41 -1.40
N GLY A 127 -9.86 11.31 -2.24
CA GLY A 127 -9.03 12.45 -2.62
C GLY A 127 -9.76 13.49 -3.46
N SER A 128 -10.77 13.08 -4.24
CA SER A 128 -11.61 13.99 -5.05
C SER A 128 -12.73 14.66 -4.25
N GLN A 129 -12.92 14.29 -2.99
CA GLN A 129 -13.98 14.83 -2.15
C GLN A 129 -13.56 16.12 -1.46
N GLY A 130 -14.49 16.69 -0.70
CA GLY A 130 -14.32 17.91 0.03
C GLY A 130 -15.03 19.08 -0.65
N HIS A 131 -15.26 20.13 0.12
CA HIS A 131 -15.84 21.37 -0.34
C HIS A 131 -14.90 22.51 0.03
N PHE A 132 -14.54 23.30 -0.98
CA PHE A 132 -13.65 24.46 -0.83
C PHE A 132 -12.31 24.07 -0.17
N GLU A 133 -12.01 24.59 1.01
CA GLU A 133 -10.69 24.48 1.65
C GLU A 133 -10.55 23.28 2.60
N LEU A 134 -11.54 22.38 2.66
CA LEU A 134 -11.47 21.23 3.56
C LEU A 134 -11.93 19.94 2.91
N ASN A 135 -11.04 18.95 2.87
CA ASN A 135 -11.38 17.56 2.64
C ASN A 135 -11.41 16.80 3.97
N ALA A 136 -12.59 16.33 4.38
CA ALA A 136 -12.81 15.59 5.62
C ALA A 136 -12.53 14.10 5.51
N PHE A 137 -12.19 13.56 4.33
CA PHE A 137 -11.99 12.12 4.09
C PHE A 137 -10.63 11.60 4.55
N LYS A 138 -9.87 12.38 5.31
CA LYS A 138 -8.55 12.00 5.83
C LYS A 138 -8.52 10.66 6.56
N PRO A 139 -9.49 10.30 7.42
CA PRO A 139 -9.45 9.00 8.13
C PRO A 139 -9.51 7.80 7.19
N VAL A 140 -10.37 7.81 6.18
CA VAL A 140 -10.45 6.70 5.22
C VAL A 140 -9.23 6.64 4.30
N ILE A 141 -8.68 7.79 3.90
CA ILE A 141 -7.43 7.86 3.15
C ILE A 141 -6.29 7.26 3.96
N LEU A 142 -6.14 7.68 5.24
CA LEU A 142 -5.09 7.18 6.12
C LEU A 142 -5.20 5.67 6.34
N GLN A 143 -6.40 5.17 6.65
CA GLN A 143 -6.64 3.75 6.87
C GLN A 143 -6.21 2.92 5.64
N ASN A 144 -6.65 3.30 4.46
CA ASN A 144 -6.40 2.55 3.24
C ASN A 144 -4.93 2.61 2.79
N ILE A 145 -4.24 3.75 2.93
CA ILE A 145 -2.84 3.85 2.54
C ILE A 145 -1.93 3.06 3.49
N VAL A 146 -2.16 3.14 4.79
CA VAL A 146 -1.39 2.39 5.80
C VAL A 146 -1.62 0.89 5.65
N GLN A 147 -2.87 0.46 5.46
CA GLN A 147 -3.19 -0.94 5.19
C GLN A 147 -2.46 -1.43 3.94
N SER A 148 -2.48 -0.67 2.84
CA SER A 148 -1.82 -1.05 1.60
C SER A 148 -0.32 -1.24 1.77
N ILE A 149 0.35 -0.33 2.49
CA ILE A 149 1.79 -0.41 2.76
C ILE A 149 2.12 -1.66 3.58
N ASN A 150 1.38 -1.91 4.67
CA ASN A 150 1.62 -3.04 5.56
C ASN A 150 1.36 -4.38 4.86
N LEU A 151 0.22 -4.52 4.18
CA LEU A 151 -0.13 -5.73 3.47
C LEU A 151 0.88 -6.07 2.36
N LEU A 152 1.34 -5.07 1.59
CA LEU A 152 2.38 -5.29 0.57
C LEU A 152 3.69 -5.72 1.21
N SER A 153 4.14 -5.03 2.24
CA SER A 153 5.38 -5.35 2.93
C SER A 153 5.38 -6.80 3.45
N ASP A 154 4.33 -7.18 4.15
CA ASP A 154 4.23 -8.49 4.79
C ASP A 154 4.08 -9.61 3.75
N SER A 155 3.22 -9.41 2.74
CA SER A 155 2.99 -10.42 1.71
C SER A 155 4.20 -10.63 0.81
N ILE A 156 4.92 -9.57 0.42
CA ILE A 156 6.16 -9.68 -0.37
C ILE A 156 7.22 -10.44 0.43
N ASN A 157 7.42 -10.11 1.70
CA ASN A 157 8.39 -10.80 2.56
C ASN A 157 8.04 -12.28 2.71
N SER A 158 6.77 -12.60 2.94
CA SER A 158 6.29 -13.98 3.02
C SER A 158 6.49 -14.73 1.70
N PHE A 159 6.09 -14.13 0.59
CA PHE A 159 6.22 -14.70 -0.74
C PHE A 159 7.69 -15.00 -1.11
N VAL A 160 8.59 -14.06 -0.86
CA VAL A 160 10.02 -14.26 -1.10
C VAL A 160 10.57 -15.40 -0.24
N LYS A 161 10.26 -15.41 1.06
CA LYS A 161 10.79 -16.39 2.02
C LYS A 161 10.22 -17.78 1.80
N ASN A 162 8.93 -17.90 1.53
CA ASN A 162 8.21 -19.16 1.58
C ASN A 162 7.86 -19.72 0.19
N CYS A 163 8.02 -18.93 -0.87
CA CYS A 163 7.80 -19.39 -2.24
C CYS A 163 9.06 -19.23 -3.09
N LEU A 164 9.50 -18.00 -3.39
CA LEU A 164 10.55 -17.76 -4.37
C LEU A 164 11.87 -18.47 -4.03
N LYS A 165 12.30 -18.46 -2.77
CA LYS A 165 13.56 -19.08 -2.33
C LYS A 165 13.58 -20.63 -2.42
N GLY A 166 12.50 -21.24 -2.82
CA GLY A 166 12.42 -22.68 -2.91
C GLY A 166 11.93 -23.21 -4.26
N ILE A 167 11.69 -22.32 -5.22
CA ILE A 167 11.31 -22.71 -6.58
C ILE A 167 12.47 -23.43 -7.26
N LYS A 168 12.13 -24.52 -7.95
CA LYS A 168 13.03 -25.29 -8.81
C LYS A 168 12.43 -25.38 -10.20
N PRO A 169 13.28 -25.43 -11.26
CA PRO A 169 12.84 -25.74 -12.60
C PRO A 169 12.49 -27.21 -12.73
#